data_1b221190862d069288677bba1d45f468
#
_entry.id   1b221190862d069288677bba1d45f468
#
_cell.length_a   1.000
_cell.length_b   1.000
_cell.length_c   1.000
_cell.angle_alpha   90.00
_cell.angle_beta   90.00
_cell.angle_gamma   90.00
#
_symmetry.space_group_name_H-M   'P 1'
#
loop_
_entity.id
_entity.type
_entity.pdbx_description
1 polymer ?
#
loop_
_entity_poly.entity_id
_entity_poly.type
_entity_poly.pdbx_seq_one_letter_code
_entity_poly.pdbx_strand_id
1 'polypeptide(L)'
;MKENNPHILGEAPIGKLLVEYSIPAIIGMTLTSLYNIIDSIFIGHGVGALAISGLAITFPLMNLLVAFCTLVVVGGATLSSIRLGQKDKKGAEDILGNVAILCVINAIFYGGLAFIFLEPILFFFGASEATLPYARDFMQVILLGSPISYVMIGLNNIMRATGYPKKAMLSSMLTVGCNIILAPIFIFVLNWGIRGAALATICSQFIGMLWVLYHFYSPKTYIRFQRHSMRLKQHIIANIFAIGMSPFVMNVCACCIVIFINNRLLNYGGDMAIGAFGILNRIQMLFVMIVMGITMGMQPITGYNYGAQHFDRVKRTLKLGITAGCIITTLGFIIGELFPGIFVGMFTDNHELTDEATLALRIGILSFPVVGAQIVITQFFQSIGKARISIFLSLSRQLLFLLPGLAFLPPFYGVEGVWFSMPLSDALAFAVAALMLAYHYKKKMSGTDLRTV
;
A
#
# COMPACT_ATOMS: atom_id res chain seq x y z
N MET A 1 29.89 1.85 -2.57
CA MET A 1 29.29 3.10 -3.07
C MET A 1 29.04 4.01 -1.88
N LYS A 2 29.35 5.30 -1.96
CA LYS A 2 29.04 6.25 -0.88
C LYS A 2 27.52 6.41 -0.76
N GLU A 3 26.90 5.70 0.19
CA GLU A 3 25.45 5.65 0.42
C GLU A 3 24.81 6.98 0.87
N ASN A 4 25.57 8.07 0.90
CA ASN A 4 25.14 9.32 1.55
C ASN A 4 24.79 10.45 0.57
N ASN A 5 24.62 10.16 -0.71
CA ASN A 5 24.36 11.21 -1.70
C ASN A 5 23.15 10.90 -2.56
N PRO A 6 22.01 11.63 -2.44
CA PRO A 6 20.83 11.45 -3.28
C PRO A 6 21.10 11.71 -4.78
N HIS A 7 22.22 12.35 -5.15
CA HIS A 7 22.62 12.55 -6.55
C HIS A 7 22.86 11.23 -7.31
N ILE A 8 23.12 10.12 -6.61
CA ILE A 8 23.18 8.79 -7.19
C ILE A 8 21.93 8.44 -8.01
N LEU A 9 20.74 8.92 -7.60
CA LEU A 9 19.49 8.72 -8.34
C LEU A 9 19.52 9.32 -9.75
N GLY A 10 20.30 10.39 -9.96
CA GLY A 10 20.49 11.05 -11.25
C GLY A 10 21.62 10.48 -12.09
N GLU A 11 22.57 9.73 -11.51
CA GLU A 11 23.84 9.35 -12.16
C GLU A 11 23.96 7.85 -12.44
N ALA A 12 23.60 7.00 -11.45
CA ALA A 12 23.81 5.56 -11.55
C ALA A 12 22.91 4.90 -12.62
N PRO A 13 23.30 3.72 -13.16
CA PRO A 13 22.50 2.97 -14.13
C PRO A 13 21.12 2.63 -13.58
N ILE A 14 20.05 2.91 -14.34
CA ILE A 14 18.64 2.76 -13.89
C ILE A 14 18.32 1.33 -13.46
N GLY A 15 18.76 0.31 -14.21
CA GLY A 15 18.49 -1.09 -13.85
C GLY A 15 19.07 -1.44 -12.48
N LYS A 16 20.29 -0.99 -12.17
CA LYS A 16 20.91 -1.19 -10.86
C LYS A 16 20.17 -0.47 -9.75
N LEU A 17 19.79 0.80 -9.98
CA LEU A 17 18.99 1.57 -9.04
C LEU A 17 17.64 0.90 -8.76
N LEU A 18 16.93 0.47 -9.82
CA LEU A 18 15.63 -0.18 -9.67
C LEU A 18 15.73 -1.42 -8.77
N VAL A 19 16.71 -2.28 -9.00
CA VAL A 19 16.96 -3.47 -8.15
C VAL A 19 17.33 -3.06 -6.72
N GLU A 20 18.24 -2.10 -6.56
CA GLU A 20 18.72 -1.65 -5.24
C GLU A 20 17.62 -0.99 -4.39
N TYR A 21 16.61 -0.39 -5.01
CA TYR A 21 15.47 0.23 -4.32
C TYR A 21 14.27 -0.72 -4.19
N SER A 22 14.04 -1.58 -5.19
CA SER A 22 12.88 -2.49 -5.18
C SER A 22 13.07 -3.68 -4.23
N ILE A 23 14.25 -4.30 -4.19
CA ILE A 23 14.49 -5.44 -3.31
C ILE A 23 14.26 -5.09 -1.83
N PRO A 24 14.82 -3.99 -1.27
CA PRO A 24 14.50 -3.58 0.09
C PRO A 24 13.02 -3.27 0.33
N ALA A 25 12.32 -2.73 -0.66
CA ALA A 25 10.90 -2.46 -0.55
C ALA A 25 10.07 -3.76 -0.53
N ILE A 26 10.37 -4.72 -1.43
CA ILE A 26 9.72 -6.03 -1.46
C ILE A 26 9.94 -6.77 -0.14
N ILE A 27 11.19 -6.83 0.34
CA ILE A 27 11.51 -7.45 1.64
C ILE A 27 10.72 -6.80 2.78
N GLY A 28 10.70 -5.46 2.83
CA GLY A 28 9.96 -4.73 3.86
C GLY A 28 8.46 -5.04 3.84
N MET A 29 7.83 -5.11 2.66
CA MET A 29 6.42 -5.47 2.52
C MET A 29 6.14 -6.92 2.91
N THR A 30 6.98 -7.85 2.48
CA THR A 30 6.86 -9.28 2.81
C THR A 30 6.99 -9.51 4.31
N LEU A 31 7.96 -8.87 4.96
CA LEU A 31 8.13 -8.95 6.41
C LEU A 31 6.94 -8.40 7.18
N THR A 32 6.35 -7.28 6.70
CA THR A 32 5.15 -6.72 7.31
C THR A 32 3.95 -7.66 7.19
N SER A 33 3.81 -8.36 6.08
CA SER A 33 2.74 -9.36 5.90
C SER A 33 2.96 -10.58 6.78
N LEU A 34 4.20 -11.08 6.85
CA LEU A 34 4.56 -12.20 7.71
C LEU A 34 4.32 -11.88 9.19
N TYR A 35 4.69 -10.67 9.61
CA TYR A 35 4.42 -10.21 10.96
C TYR A 35 2.93 -10.21 11.30
N ASN A 36 2.04 -9.76 10.42
CA ASN A 36 0.60 -9.77 10.67
C ASN A 36 0.05 -11.21 10.87
N ILE A 37 0.62 -12.17 10.13
CA ILE A 37 0.27 -13.60 10.30
C ILE A 37 0.75 -14.12 11.66
N ILE A 38 2.00 -13.84 12.03
CA ILE A 38 2.60 -14.27 13.29
C ILE A 38 1.84 -13.67 14.49
N ASP A 39 1.49 -12.40 14.41
CA ASP A 39 0.72 -11.70 15.45
C ASP A 39 -0.66 -12.35 15.64
N SER A 40 -1.34 -12.69 14.54
CA SER A 40 -2.61 -13.41 14.58
C SER A 40 -2.48 -14.82 15.22
N ILE A 41 -1.37 -15.52 14.95
CA ILE A 41 -1.08 -16.82 15.58
C ILE A 41 -0.90 -16.66 17.10
N PHE A 42 -0.13 -15.66 17.54
CA PHE A 42 0.08 -15.41 18.97
C PHE A 42 -1.24 -15.03 19.69
N ILE A 43 -2.07 -14.21 19.07
CA ILE A 43 -3.39 -13.85 19.61
C ILE A 43 -4.29 -15.10 19.69
N GLY A 44 -4.28 -15.95 18.68
CA GLY A 44 -5.08 -17.18 18.63
C GLY A 44 -4.75 -18.15 19.74
N HIS A 45 -3.46 -18.40 19.97
CA HIS A 45 -3.00 -19.33 21.00
C HIS A 45 -3.01 -18.73 22.41
N GLY A 46 -2.76 -17.41 22.53
CA GLY A 46 -2.63 -16.77 23.84
C GLY A 46 -3.93 -16.21 24.41
N VAL A 47 -4.91 -15.88 23.56
CA VAL A 47 -6.16 -15.23 24.00
C VAL A 47 -7.39 -16.06 23.63
N GLY A 48 -7.36 -16.74 22.46
CA GLY A 48 -8.41 -17.66 22.03
C GLY A 48 -9.18 -17.22 20.79
N ALA A 49 -10.13 -18.05 20.34
CA ALA A 49 -10.86 -17.89 19.09
C ALA A 49 -11.70 -16.60 19.02
N LEU A 50 -12.32 -16.18 20.13
CA LEU A 50 -13.10 -14.95 20.17
C LEU A 50 -12.22 -13.69 19.94
N ALA A 51 -10.97 -13.74 20.38
CA ALA A 51 -10.03 -12.65 20.14
C ALA A 51 -9.62 -12.56 18.65
N ILE A 52 -9.46 -13.70 17.95
CA ILE A 52 -9.23 -13.72 16.50
C ILE A 52 -10.44 -13.12 15.76
N SER A 53 -11.65 -13.52 16.16
CA SER A 53 -12.87 -12.95 15.58
C SER A 53 -12.97 -11.44 15.84
N GLY A 54 -12.65 -11.01 17.07
CA GLY A 54 -12.55 -9.58 17.41
C GLY A 54 -11.53 -8.84 16.55
N LEU A 55 -10.34 -9.42 16.35
CA LEU A 55 -9.30 -8.84 15.48
C LEU A 55 -9.78 -8.74 14.02
N ALA A 56 -10.47 -9.76 13.48
CA ALA A 56 -11.01 -9.74 12.13
C ALA A 56 -12.00 -8.59 11.90
N ILE A 57 -12.83 -8.28 12.91
CA ILE A 57 -13.79 -7.16 12.86
C ILE A 57 -13.06 -5.80 12.81
N THR A 58 -11.86 -5.69 13.37
CA THR A 58 -11.08 -4.44 13.33
C THR A 58 -10.44 -4.17 11.96
N PHE A 59 -10.35 -5.17 11.09
CA PHE A 59 -9.61 -5.08 9.82
C PHE A 59 -10.09 -3.95 8.89
N PRO A 60 -11.39 -3.70 8.68
CA PRO A 60 -11.84 -2.57 7.87
C PRO A 60 -11.43 -1.22 8.46
N LEU A 61 -11.51 -1.06 9.79
CA LEU A 61 -11.08 0.17 10.45
C LEU A 61 -9.57 0.39 10.34
N MET A 62 -8.78 -0.68 10.49
CA MET A 62 -7.33 -0.64 10.27
C MET A 62 -6.97 -0.21 8.85
N ASN A 63 -7.66 -0.75 7.83
CA ASN A 63 -7.47 -0.35 6.43
C ASN A 63 -7.83 1.13 6.20
N LEU A 64 -8.86 1.62 6.85
CA LEU A 64 -9.23 3.03 6.78
C LEU A 64 -8.15 3.93 7.41
N LEU A 65 -7.57 3.54 8.55
CA LEU A 65 -6.45 4.26 9.16
C LEU A 65 -5.22 4.26 8.23
N VAL A 66 -4.92 3.15 7.56
CA VAL A 66 -3.85 3.07 6.55
C VAL A 66 -4.15 4.01 5.38
N ALA A 67 -5.39 4.09 4.91
CA ALA A 67 -5.79 5.03 3.86
C ALA A 67 -5.48 6.48 4.25
N PHE A 68 -5.88 6.92 5.45
CA PHE A 68 -5.56 8.26 5.94
C PHE A 68 -4.07 8.49 6.15
N CYS A 69 -3.32 7.48 6.58
CA CYS A 69 -1.87 7.55 6.67
C CYS A 69 -1.24 7.79 5.29
N THR A 70 -1.64 7.04 4.26
CA THR A 70 -1.09 7.16 2.90
C THR A 70 -1.34 8.51 2.25
N LEU A 71 -2.41 9.22 2.65
CA LEU A 71 -2.71 10.57 2.20
C LEU A 71 -1.55 11.55 2.42
N VAL A 72 -0.88 11.46 3.55
CA VAL A 72 0.26 12.31 3.90
C VAL A 72 1.58 11.68 3.44
N VAL A 73 1.75 10.40 3.71
CA VAL A 73 3.01 9.68 3.55
C VAL A 73 3.47 9.62 2.10
N VAL A 74 2.58 9.22 1.20
CA VAL A 74 2.92 9.03 -0.22
C VAL A 74 3.10 10.37 -0.92
N GLY A 75 2.26 11.36 -0.60
CA GLY A 75 2.40 12.71 -1.11
C GLY A 75 3.72 13.35 -0.70
N GLY A 76 4.08 13.23 0.56
CA GLY A 76 5.34 13.74 1.11
C GLY A 76 6.58 13.09 0.51
N ALA A 77 6.58 11.75 0.39
CA ALA A 77 7.70 11.01 -0.20
C ALA A 77 7.92 11.39 -1.67
N THR A 78 6.84 11.47 -2.46
CA THR A 78 6.91 11.87 -3.87
C THR A 78 7.43 13.29 -4.02
N LEU A 79 6.88 14.24 -3.27
CA LEU A 79 7.27 15.64 -3.35
C LEU A 79 8.72 15.85 -2.91
N SER A 80 9.19 15.12 -1.88
CA SER A 80 10.58 15.17 -1.43
C SER A 80 11.56 14.72 -2.51
N SER A 81 11.26 13.63 -3.24
CA SER A 81 12.15 13.16 -4.30
C SER A 81 12.18 14.12 -5.49
N ILE A 82 11.06 14.77 -5.85
CA ILE A 82 11.01 15.80 -6.91
C ILE A 82 11.86 17.01 -6.51
N ARG A 83 11.73 17.54 -5.29
CA ARG A 83 12.49 18.69 -4.80
C ARG A 83 13.99 18.40 -4.76
N LEU A 84 14.38 17.19 -4.38
CA LEU A 84 15.79 16.78 -4.43
C LEU A 84 16.33 16.76 -5.86
N GLY A 85 15.53 16.31 -6.84
CA GLY A 85 15.89 16.38 -8.25
C GLY A 85 16.05 17.81 -8.76
N GLN A 86 15.24 18.74 -8.26
CA GLN A 86 15.35 20.18 -8.53
C GLN A 86 16.53 20.84 -7.81
N LYS A 87 17.34 20.09 -7.05
CA LYS A 87 18.40 20.59 -6.17
C LYS A 87 17.90 21.54 -5.06
N ASP A 88 16.61 21.54 -4.78
CA ASP A 88 15.98 22.32 -3.72
C ASP A 88 16.01 21.57 -2.40
N LYS A 89 17.19 21.59 -1.77
CA LYS A 89 17.42 20.97 -0.47
C LYS A 89 16.51 21.55 0.61
N LYS A 90 16.37 22.88 0.62
CA LYS A 90 15.55 23.58 1.61
C LYS A 90 14.07 23.21 1.48
N GLY A 91 13.55 23.13 0.26
CA GLY A 91 12.20 22.65 0.01
C GLY A 91 11.99 21.20 0.46
N ALA A 92 12.99 20.33 0.26
CA ALA A 92 12.91 18.94 0.74
C ALA A 92 12.94 18.84 2.29
N GLU A 93 13.72 19.70 2.97
CA GLU A 93 13.72 19.80 4.44
C GLU A 93 12.37 20.36 4.96
N ASP A 94 11.79 21.35 4.28
CA ASP A 94 10.45 21.87 4.62
C ASP A 94 9.38 20.78 4.50
N ILE A 95 9.44 19.94 3.45
CA ILE A 95 8.53 18.82 3.28
C ILE A 95 8.70 17.79 4.41
N LEU A 96 9.94 17.46 4.79
CA LEU A 96 10.21 16.56 5.91
C LEU A 96 9.52 17.02 7.20
N GLY A 97 9.67 18.31 7.56
CA GLY A 97 9.04 18.88 8.73
C GLY A 97 7.51 18.92 8.65
N ASN A 98 6.98 19.32 7.48
CA ASN A 98 5.53 19.34 7.27
C ASN A 98 4.92 17.94 7.33
N VAL A 99 5.55 16.91 6.76
CA VAL A 99 5.06 15.52 6.83
C VAL A 99 5.05 15.01 8.27
N ALA A 100 6.11 15.28 9.05
CA ALA A 100 6.16 14.86 10.46
C ALA A 100 4.97 15.45 11.26
N ILE A 101 4.71 16.75 11.10
CA ILE A 101 3.59 17.43 11.79
C ILE A 101 2.25 16.94 11.25
N LEU A 102 2.10 16.83 9.92
CA LEU A 102 0.85 16.37 9.32
C LEU A 102 0.51 14.92 9.69
N CYS A 103 1.50 14.04 9.84
CA CYS A 103 1.30 12.68 10.34
C CYS A 103 0.69 12.70 11.75
N VAL A 104 1.20 13.55 12.64
CA VAL A 104 0.65 13.70 14.01
C VAL A 104 -0.76 14.27 13.97
N ILE A 105 -0.97 15.37 13.24
CA ILE A 105 -2.29 16.02 13.14
C ILE A 105 -3.33 15.04 12.54
N ASN A 106 -2.96 14.36 11.45
CA ASN A 106 -3.82 13.40 10.77
C ASN A 106 -4.17 12.21 11.69
N ALA A 107 -3.20 11.67 12.41
CA ALA A 107 -3.42 10.58 13.36
C ALA A 107 -4.32 11.01 14.54
N ILE A 108 -4.09 12.19 15.12
CA ILE A 108 -4.92 12.71 16.21
C ILE A 108 -6.35 12.99 15.71
N PHE A 109 -6.50 13.58 14.54
CA PHE A 109 -7.83 13.93 14.01
C PHE A 109 -8.65 12.69 13.68
N TYR A 110 -8.15 11.82 12.78
CA TYR A 110 -8.89 10.63 12.36
C TYR A 110 -8.86 9.51 13.41
N GLY A 111 -7.72 9.33 14.08
CA GLY A 111 -7.60 8.37 15.18
C GLY A 111 -8.47 8.78 16.37
N GLY A 112 -8.51 10.07 16.72
CA GLY A 112 -9.36 10.62 17.75
C GLY A 112 -10.86 10.51 17.40
N LEU A 113 -11.23 10.82 16.16
CA LEU A 113 -12.60 10.63 15.68
C LEU A 113 -13.03 9.15 15.76
N ALA A 114 -12.17 8.24 15.27
CA ALA A 114 -12.42 6.81 15.36
C ALA A 114 -12.46 6.31 16.81
N PHE A 115 -11.69 6.91 17.72
CA PHE A 115 -11.70 6.56 19.14
C PHE A 115 -13.02 6.97 19.82
N ILE A 116 -13.54 8.16 19.51
CA ILE A 116 -14.83 8.66 20.05
C ILE A 116 -16.00 7.79 19.59
N PHE A 117 -16.00 7.37 18.33
CA PHE A 117 -17.08 6.56 17.74
C PHE A 117 -16.71 5.06 17.63
N LEU A 118 -15.77 4.58 18.45
CA LEU A 118 -15.20 3.24 18.29
C LEU A 118 -16.25 2.13 18.37
N GLU A 119 -17.08 2.13 19.40
CA GLU A 119 -18.11 1.09 19.58
C GLU A 119 -19.16 1.08 18.47
N PRO A 120 -19.78 2.20 18.08
CA PRO A 120 -20.68 2.26 16.92
C PRO A 120 -20.04 1.76 15.63
N ILE A 121 -18.77 2.12 15.38
CA ILE A 121 -18.02 1.67 14.20
C ILE A 121 -17.81 0.16 14.24
N LEU A 122 -17.42 -0.41 15.38
CA LEU A 122 -17.21 -1.85 15.52
C LEU A 122 -18.52 -2.64 15.35
N PHE A 123 -19.63 -2.15 15.89
CA PHE A 123 -20.96 -2.74 15.66
C PHE A 123 -21.35 -2.68 14.18
N PHE A 124 -21.10 -1.55 13.52
CA PHE A 124 -21.34 -1.41 12.08
C PHE A 124 -20.55 -2.43 11.25
N PHE A 125 -19.33 -2.78 11.70
CA PHE A 125 -18.51 -3.81 11.05
C PHE A 125 -18.81 -5.25 11.51
N GLY A 126 -19.87 -5.44 12.32
CA GLY A 126 -20.37 -6.76 12.69
C GLY A 126 -19.89 -7.30 14.02
N ALA A 127 -19.45 -6.43 14.96
CA ALA A 127 -19.14 -6.86 16.31
C ALA A 127 -20.39 -7.38 17.01
N SER A 128 -20.26 -8.51 17.71
CA SER A 128 -21.24 -9.02 18.65
C SER A 128 -20.86 -8.63 20.09
N GLU A 129 -21.78 -8.77 21.04
CA GLU A 129 -21.48 -8.55 22.46
C GLU A 129 -20.28 -9.38 22.95
N ALA A 130 -20.08 -10.57 22.40
CA ALA A 130 -18.97 -11.47 22.74
C ALA A 130 -17.63 -11.03 22.15
N THR A 131 -17.60 -10.46 20.93
CA THR A 131 -16.37 -10.07 20.24
C THR A 131 -16.00 -8.61 20.46
N LEU A 132 -16.95 -7.76 20.80
CA LEU A 132 -16.76 -6.33 21.02
C LEU A 132 -15.65 -6.01 22.04
N PRO A 133 -15.56 -6.65 23.22
CA PRO A 133 -14.50 -6.35 24.20
C PRO A 133 -13.10 -6.51 23.61
N TYR A 134 -12.87 -7.60 22.85
CA TYR A 134 -11.58 -7.86 22.22
C TYR A 134 -11.25 -6.86 21.13
N ALA A 135 -12.20 -6.58 20.23
CA ALA A 135 -12.04 -5.60 19.17
C ALA A 135 -11.78 -4.19 19.73
N ARG A 136 -12.55 -3.78 20.74
CA ARG A 136 -12.39 -2.50 21.42
C ARG A 136 -11.04 -2.38 22.10
N ASP A 137 -10.63 -3.38 22.89
CA ASP A 137 -9.40 -3.37 23.65
C ASP A 137 -8.16 -3.28 22.72
N PHE A 138 -8.19 -3.98 21.59
CA PHE A 138 -7.16 -3.89 20.57
C PHE A 138 -7.12 -2.51 19.92
N MET A 139 -8.28 -2.03 19.44
CA MET A 139 -8.34 -0.78 18.68
C MET A 139 -8.08 0.46 19.54
N GLN A 140 -8.46 0.48 20.82
CA GLN A 140 -8.12 1.59 21.72
C GLN A 140 -6.61 1.82 21.78
N VAL A 141 -5.83 0.76 21.94
CA VAL A 141 -4.36 0.86 21.99
C VAL A 141 -3.79 1.31 20.64
N ILE A 142 -4.27 0.73 19.54
CA ILE A 142 -3.81 1.09 18.19
C ILE A 142 -4.14 2.57 17.87
N LEU A 143 -5.34 3.03 18.18
CA LEU A 143 -5.76 4.42 17.92
C LEU A 143 -4.95 5.42 18.74
N LEU A 144 -4.71 5.15 20.02
CA LEU A 144 -3.86 5.98 20.88
C LEU A 144 -2.40 5.98 20.38
N GLY A 145 -1.90 4.87 19.86
CA GLY A 145 -0.57 4.74 19.30
C GLY A 145 -0.45 5.21 17.85
N SER A 146 -1.54 5.55 17.17
CA SER A 146 -1.54 5.92 15.75
C SER A 146 -0.61 7.10 15.39
N PRO A 147 -0.38 8.14 16.25
CA PRO A 147 0.60 9.17 15.95
C PRO A 147 2.04 8.63 15.79
N ILE A 148 2.41 7.66 16.62
CA ILE A 148 3.72 6.98 16.56
C ILE A 148 3.84 6.24 15.23
N SER A 149 2.82 5.46 14.89
CA SER A 149 2.73 4.66 13.67
C SER A 149 2.85 5.54 12.42
N TYR A 150 2.07 6.62 12.36
CA TYR A 150 2.04 7.51 11.20
C TYR A 150 3.37 8.25 11.01
N VAL A 151 3.98 8.74 12.08
CA VAL A 151 5.30 9.37 12.02
C VAL A 151 6.36 8.37 11.58
N MET A 152 6.37 7.17 12.15
CA MET A 152 7.30 6.10 11.77
C MET A 152 7.19 5.78 10.27
N ILE A 153 5.98 5.51 9.78
CA ILE A 153 5.74 5.17 8.38
C ILE A 153 6.07 6.34 7.45
N GLY A 154 5.65 7.55 7.82
CA GLY A 154 5.88 8.77 7.05
C GLY A 154 7.35 9.07 6.84
N LEU A 155 8.10 9.10 7.93
CA LEU A 155 9.53 9.37 7.89
C LEU A 155 10.33 8.23 7.23
N ASN A 156 9.92 6.96 7.41
CA ASN A 156 10.52 5.82 6.71
C ASN A 156 10.38 5.95 5.19
N ASN A 157 9.20 6.36 4.70
CA ASN A 157 9.00 6.57 3.27
C ASN A 157 9.81 7.75 2.73
N ILE A 158 9.94 8.86 3.48
CA ILE A 158 10.84 9.97 3.10
C ILE A 158 12.30 9.49 3.10
N MET A 159 12.73 8.69 4.07
CA MET A 159 14.09 8.12 4.12
C MET A 159 14.38 7.33 2.84
N ARG A 160 13.44 6.50 2.38
CA ARG A 160 13.56 5.78 1.10
C ARG A 160 13.60 6.74 -0.08
N ALA A 161 12.71 7.72 -0.12
CA ALA A 161 12.59 8.70 -1.20
C ALA A 161 13.84 9.62 -1.34
N THR A 162 14.60 9.76 -0.28
CA THR A 162 15.78 10.63 -0.19
C THR A 162 17.13 9.92 -0.34
N GLY A 163 17.11 8.64 -0.78
CA GLY A 163 18.33 7.94 -1.16
C GLY A 163 18.82 6.89 -0.15
N TYR A 164 18.01 6.51 0.85
CA TYR A 164 18.42 5.55 1.89
C TYR A 164 17.49 4.30 1.96
N PRO A 165 17.28 3.55 0.84
CA PRO A 165 16.34 2.42 0.82
C PRO A 165 16.72 1.30 1.77
N LYS A 166 18.02 1.00 1.92
CA LYS A 166 18.50 -0.03 2.84
C LYS A 166 18.26 0.33 4.30
N LYS A 167 18.46 1.61 4.67
CA LYS A 167 18.16 2.06 6.04
C LYS A 167 16.66 2.04 6.35
N ALA A 168 15.83 2.37 5.37
CA ALA A 168 14.39 2.26 5.48
C ALA A 168 13.94 0.79 5.65
N MET A 169 14.55 -0.14 4.92
CA MET A 169 14.31 -1.58 5.12
C MET A 169 14.75 -2.02 6.52
N LEU A 170 15.95 -1.63 6.96
CA LEU A 170 16.46 -1.99 8.30
C LEU A 170 15.56 -1.48 9.41
N SER A 171 14.98 -0.27 9.29
CA SER A 171 14.02 0.21 10.30
C SER A 171 12.75 -0.63 10.32
N SER A 172 12.26 -1.09 9.16
CA SER A 172 11.11 -2.01 9.09
C SER A 172 11.46 -3.37 9.69
N MET A 173 12.64 -3.92 9.39
CA MET A 173 13.13 -5.17 9.99
C MET A 173 13.27 -5.06 11.51
N LEU A 174 13.77 -3.94 12.01
CA LEU A 174 13.88 -3.67 13.45
C LEU A 174 12.49 -3.66 14.10
N THR A 175 11.52 -2.96 13.49
CA THR A 175 10.14 -2.92 13.99
C THR A 175 9.52 -4.31 14.03
N VAL A 176 9.63 -5.10 12.95
CA VAL A 176 9.10 -6.46 12.89
C VAL A 176 9.80 -7.38 13.89
N GLY A 177 11.14 -7.32 13.97
CA GLY A 177 11.92 -8.13 14.91
C GLY A 177 11.57 -7.82 16.36
N CYS A 178 11.45 -6.55 16.74
CA CYS A 178 11.01 -6.16 18.07
C CYS A 178 9.59 -6.65 18.36
N ASN A 179 8.68 -6.59 17.41
CA ASN A 179 7.31 -7.07 17.61
C ASN A 179 7.27 -8.58 17.86
N ILE A 180 7.97 -9.39 17.06
CA ILE A 180 8.05 -10.85 17.23
C ILE A 180 8.57 -11.23 18.63
N ILE A 181 9.42 -10.38 19.23
CA ILE A 181 9.93 -10.61 20.59
C ILE A 181 8.95 -10.10 21.65
N LEU A 182 8.41 -8.88 21.46
CA LEU A 182 7.56 -8.24 22.47
C LEU A 182 6.15 -8.86 22.55
N ALA A 183 5.59 -9.29 21.42
CA ALA A 183 4.23 -9.84 21.40
C ALA A 183 4.07 -11.08 22.29
N PRO A 184 4.94 -12.11 22.23
CA PRO A 184 4.88 -13.24 23.16
C PRO A 184 5.05 -12.82 24.62
N ILE A 185 5.94 -11.88 24.90
CA ILE A 185 6.17 -11.41 26.28
C ILE A 185 4.90 -10.75 26.83
N PHE A 186 4.27 -9.86 26.06
CA PHE A 186 3.10 -9.13 26.54
C PHE A 186 1.85 -10.01 26.59
N ILE A 187 1.71 -10.96 25.66
CA ILE A 187 0.55 -11.85 25.61
C ILE A 187 0.66 -12.97 26.65
N PHE A 188 1.80 -13.70 26.69
CA PHE A 188 1.92 -14.94 27.48
C PHE A 188 2.57 -14.72 28.86
N VAL A 189 3.62 -13.87 28.95
CA VAL A 189 4.34 -13.67 30.22
C VAL A 189 3.62 -12.65 31.10
N LEU A 190 3.21 -11.51 30.53
CA LEU A 190 2.50 -10.47 31.27
C LEU A 190 0.98 -10.71 31.32
N ASN A 191 0.45 -11.67 30.56
CA ASN A 191 -0.98 -12.00 30.48
C ASN A 191 -1.89 -10.80 30.14
N TRP A 192 -1.39 -9.86 29.30
CA TRP A 192 -2.17 -8.70 28.86
C TRP A 192 -3.12 -9.00 27.72
N GLY A 193 -3.17 -10.25 27.25
CA GLY A 193 -4.08 -10.70 26.21
C GLY A 193 -3.97 -9.88 24.91
N ILE A 194 -5.11 -9.54 24.30
CA ILE A 194 -5.16 -8.80 23.02
C ILE A 194 -4.62 -7.36 23.14
N ARG A 195 -4.75 -6.73 24.31
CA ARG A 195 -4.10 -5.43 24.58
C ARG A 195 -2.59 -5.53 24.54
N GLY A 196 -2.03 -6.66 24.99
CA GLY A 196 -0.60 -6.94 24.92
C GLY A 196 -0.10 -7.00 23.48
N ALA A 197 -0.84 -7.64 22.57
CA ALA A 197 -0.52 -7.67 21.15
C ALA A 197 -0.48 -6.26 20.55
N ALA A 198 -1.51 -5.46 20.79
CA ALA A 198 -1.58 -4.07 20.32
C ALA A 198 -0.45 -3.20 20.89
N LEU A 199 -0.13 -3.33 22.17
CA LEU A 199 0.99 -2.63 22.81
C LEU A 199 2.35 -3.06 22.23
N ALA A 200 2.55 -4.36 21.97
CA ALA A 200 3.77 -4.85 21.32
C ALA A 200 3.97 -4.19 19.95
N THR A 201 2.90 -4.04 19.17
CA THR A 201 2.90 -3.34 17.88
C THR A 201 3.33 -1.88 18.04
N ILE A 202 2.69 -1.13 18.95
CA ILE A 202 3.01 0.29 19.15
C ILE A 202 4.42 0.48 19.72
N CYS A 203 4.86 -0.33 20.68
CA CYS A 203 6.22 -0.28 21.21
C CYS A 203 7.27 -0.55 20.13
N SER A 204 7.03 -1.53 19.28
CA SER A 204 7.93 -1.85 18.16
C SER A 204 7.98 -0.72 17.14
N GLN A 205 6.86 -0.11 16.83
CA GLN A 205 6.80 1.06 15.95
C GLN A 205 7.45 2.29 16.59
N PHE A 206 7.37 2.44 17.91
CA PHE A 206 8.08 3.50 18.64
C PHE A 206 9.59 3.34 18.52
N ILE A 207 10.12 2.13 18.66
CA ILE A 207 11.55 1.84 18.46
C ILE A 207 11.96 2.17 17.01
N GLY A 208 11.15 1.75 16.02
CA GLY A 208 11.35 2.11 14.62
C GLY A 208 11.31 3.62 14.37
N MET A 209 10.38 4.33 15.01
CA MET A 209 10.30 5.79 14.95
C MET A 209 11.56 6.46 15.49
N LEU A 210 12.07 6.01 16.64
CA LEU A 210 13.32 6.55 17.20
C LEU A 210 14.50 6.34 16.26
N TRP A 211 14.60 5.16 15.60
CA TRP A 211 15.63 4.89 14.59
C TRP A 211 15.56 5.88 13.43
N VAL A 212 14.35 6.11 12.88
CA VAL A 212 14.16 7.02 11.75
C VAL A 212 14.40 8.48 12.16
N LEU A 213 13.94 8.89 13.35
CA LEU A 213 14.24 10.22 13.89
C LEU A 213 15.76 10.42 14.07
N TYR A 214 16.46 9.44 14.66
CA TYR A 214 17.92 9.48 14.80
C TYR A 214 18.61 9.71 13.45
N HIS A 215 18.11 9.04 12.39
CA HIS A 215 18.63 9.25 11.04
C HIS A 215 18.50 10.71 10.59
N PHE A 216 17.33 11.35 10.74
CA PHE A 216 17.10 12.73 10.29
C PHE A 216 17.69 13.82 11.21
N TYR A 217 18.05 13.49 12.45
CA TYR A 217 18.81 14.38 13.33
C TYR A 217 20.32 14.26 13.11
N SER A 218 20.81 13.20 12.46
CA SER A 218 22.22 12.98 12.22
C SER A 218 22.81 14.03 11.26
N PRO A 219 23.97 14.64 11.58
CA PRO A 219 24.64 15.60 10.70
C PRO A 219 25.13 14.97 9.38
N LYS A 220 25.20 13.65 9.30
CA LYS A 220 25.66 12.90 8.11
C LYS A 220 24.58 12.73 7.04
N THR A 221 23.34 13.13 7.32
CA THR A 221 22.20 12.97 6.41
C THR A 221 22.10 14.18 5.49
N TYR A 222 21.73 13.96 4.23
CA TYR A 222 21.64 15.04 3.25
C TYR A 222 20.52 16.03 3.58
N ILE A 223 19.30 15.56 3.92
CA ILE A 223 18.21 16.36 4.47
C ILE A 223 18.01 16.02 5.94
N ARG A 224 17.72 17.04 6.74
CA ARG A 224 17.55 16.88 8.19
C ARG A 224 16.52 17.84 8.74
N PHE A 225 16.04 17.57 9.95
CA PHE A 225 15.17 18.48 10.65
C PHE A 225 15.89 19.80 10.94
N GLN A 226 15.26 20.90 10.53
CA GLN A 226 15.69 22.26 10.79
C GLN A 226 14.55 23.01 11.50
N ARG A 227 14.89 23.98 12.33
CA ARG A 227 13.85 24.79 13.03
C ARG A 227 12.87 25.46 12.05
N HIS A 228 13.36 25.92 10.89
CA HIS A 228 12.51 26.54 9.87
C HIS A 228 11.59 25.54 9.17
N SER A 229 11.94 24.27 9.08
CA SER A 229 11.17 23.23 8.41
C SER A 229 9.93 22.80 9.20
N MET A 230 9.85 23.12 10.49
CA MET A 230 8.70 22.82 11.34
C MET A 230 7.55 23.80 11.18
N ARG A 231 7.62 24.75 10.27
CA ARG A 231 6.49 25.65 9.96
C ARG A 231 5.63 25.04 8.87
N LEU A 232 4.35 24.91 9.15
CA LEU A 232 3.36 24.45 8.18
C LEU A 232 3.24 25.47 7.04
N LYS A 233 3.46 25.01 5.82
CA LYS A 233 3.36 25.82 4.60
C LYS A 233 2.18 25.36 3.76
N GLN A 234 1.16 26.19 3.62
CA GLN A 234 -0.10 25.84 2.96
C GLN A 234 0.09 25.25 1.55
N HIS A 235 1.01 25.80 0.75
CA HIS A 235 1.30 25.26 -0.59
C HIS A 235 1.94 23.86 -0.57
N ILE A 236 2.77 23.55 0.45
CA ILE A 236 3.35 22.21 0.63
C ILE A 236 2.26 21.24 1.06
N ILE A 237 1.41 21.63 2.01
CA ILE A 237 0.28 20.82 2.51
C ILE A 237 -0.67 20.48 1.36
N ALA A 238 -1.06 21.48 0.55
CA ALA A 238 -1.94 21.28 -0.59
C ALA A 238 -1.36 20.28 -1.61
N ASN A 239 -0.07 20.37 -1.92
CA ASN A 239 0.60 19.46 -2.83
C ASN A 239 0.73 18.04 -2.25
N ILE A 240 1.03 17.90 -0.96
CA ILE A 240 1.08 16.60 -0.27
C ILE A 240 -0.29 15.92 -0.37
N PHE A 241 -1.37 16.61 0.00
CA PHE A 241 -2.71 16.06 -0.06
C PHE A 241 -3.16 15.77 -1.50
N ALA A 242 -2.84 16.65 -2.46
CA ALA A 242 -3.18 16.42 -3.85
C ALA A 242 -2.58 15.14 -4.41
N ILE A 243 -1.30 14.86 -4.13
CA ILE A 243 -0.63 13.62 -4.57
C ILE A 243 -1.12 12.41 -3.77
N GLY A 244 -1.25 12.54 -2.47
CA GLY A 244 -1.68 11.47 -1.57
C GLY A 244 -3.15 11.08 -1.71
N MET A 245 -3.98 11.94 -2.33
CA MET A 245 -5.39 11.64 -2.59
C MET A 245 -5.57 10.40 -3.47
N SER A 246 -4.64 10.11 -4.40
CA SER A 246 -4.73 8.93 -5.28
C SER A 246 -4.71 7.61 -4.49
N PRO A 247 -3.70 7.30 -3.69
CA PRO A 247 -3.70 6.07 -2.89
C PRO A 247 -4.76 6.07 -1.79
N PHE A 248 -5.13 7.22 -1.23
CA PHE A 248 -6.21 7.33 -0.26
C PHE A 248 -7.53 6.85 -0.86
N VAL A 249 -7.96 7.45 -1.97
CA VAL A 249 -9.22 7.10 -2.63
C VAL A 249 -9.20 5.65 -3.12
N MET A 250 -8.06 5.17 -3.63
CA MET A 250 -7.90 3.78 -4.04
C MET A 250 -8.15 2.81 -2.87
N ASN A 251 -7.58 3.07 -1.70
CA ASN A 251 -7.79 2.21 -0.51
C ASN A 251 -9.24 2.23 -0.03
N VAL A 252 -9.87 3.41 0.03
CA VAL A 252 -11.27 3.55 0.43
C VAL A 252 -12.20 2.82 -0.56
N CYS A 253 -12.00 3.03 -1.86
CA CYS A 253 -12.79 2.34 -2.88
C CYS A 253 -12.59 0.82 -2.84
N ALA A 254 -11.37 0.33 -2.60
CA ALA A 254 -11.11 -1.10 -2.49
C ALA A 254 -11.92 -1.74 -1.37
N CYS A 255 -12.06 -1.10 -0.20
CA CYS A 255 -12.92 -1.58 0.88
C CYS A 255 -14.40 -1.69 0.46
N CYS A 256 -14.93 -0.65 -0.19
CA CYS A 256 -16.32 -0.64 -0.66
C CYS A 256 -16.58 -1.74 -1.72
N ILE A 257 -15.62 -1.94 -2.63
CA ILE A 257 -15.74 -2.93 -3.71
C ILE A 257 -15.74 -4.35 -3.17
N VAL A 258 -14.89 -4.67 -2.19
CA VAL A 258 -14.89 -6.01 -1.57
C VAL A 258 -16.26 -6.34 -0.98
N ILE A 259 -16.91 -5.37 -0.32
CA ILE A 259 -18.27 -5.54 0.21
C ILE A 259 -19.27 -5.81 -0.94
N PHE A 260 -19.13 -5.08 -2.03
CA PHE A 260 -20.02 -5.24 -3.19
C PHE A 260 -19.82 -6.59 -3.90
N ILE A 261 -18.57 -7.01 -4.08
CA ILE A 261 -18.21 -8.34 -4.64
C ILE A 261 -18.80 -9.45 -3.76
N ASN A 262 -18.58 -9.41 -2.45
CA ASN A 262 -19.07 -10.42 -1.52
C ASN A 262 -20.60 -10.52 -1.57
N ASN A 263 -21.30 -9.38 -1.63
CA ASN A 263 -22.76 -9.38 -1.76
C ASN A 263 -23.23 -10.02 -3.08
N ARG A 264 -22.54 -9.74 -4.20
CA ARG A 264 -22.87 -10.38 -5.48
C ARG A 264 -22.56 -11.87 -5.47
N LEU A 265 -21.43 -12.27 -4.91
CA LEU A 265 -21.07 -13.69 -4.79
C LEU A 265 -22.06 -14.46 -3.92
N LEU A 266 -22.50 -13.88 -2.80
CA LEU A 266 -23.50 -14.47 -1.94
C LEU A 266 -24.81 -14.71 -2.69
N ASN A 267 -25.26 -13.73 -3.48
CA ASN A 267 -26.54 -13.80 -4.20
C ASN A 267 -26.54 -14.79 -5.37
N TYR A 268 -25.40 -15.01 -6.04
CA TYR A 268 -25.30 -15.80 -7.27
C TYR A 268 -24.57 -17.13 -7.11
N GLY A 269 -23.67 -17.27 -6.09
CA GLY A 269 -22.85 -18.47 -5.90
C GLY A 269 -22.77 -18.96 -4.44
N GLY A 270 -23.44 -18.26 -3.50
CA GLY A 270 -23.46 -18.67 -2.10
C GLY A 270 -22.11 -18.53 -1.38
N ASP A 271 -22.00 -19.22 -0.24
CA ASP A 271 -20.82 -19.13 0.63
C ASP A 271 -19.57 -19.73 -0.01
N MET A 272 -19.71 -20.75 -0.87
CA MET A 272 -18.58 -21.36 -1.58
C MET A 272 -17.90 -20.38 -2.52
N ALA A 273 -18.68 -19.55 -3.24
CA ALA A 273 -18.13 -18.52 -4.11
C ALA A 273 -17.40 -17.42 -3.33
N ILE A 274 -17.87 -17.05 -2.14
CA ILE A 274 -17.14 -16.11 -1.24
C ILE A 274 -15.81 -16.73 -0.81
N GLY A 275 -15.80 -18.02 -0.44
CA GLY A 275 -14.58 -18.75 -0.10
C GLY A 275 -13.61 -18.80 -1.26
N ALA A 276 -14.10 -19.09 -2.48
CA ALA A 276 -13.32 -19.11 -3.72
C ALA A 276 -12.68 -17.72 -4.00
N PHE A 277 -13.44 -16.64 -3.84
CA PHE A 277 -12.91 -15.27 -3.95
C PHE A 277 -11.81 -14.98 -2.93
N GLY A 278 -11.97 -15.44 -1.70
CA GLY A 278 -10.95 -15.32 -0.67
C GLY A 278 -9.63 -15.97 -1.06
N ILE A 279 -9.67 -17.17 -1.64
CA ILE A 279 -8.50 -17.91 -2.15
C ILE A 279 -7.88 -17.18 -3.34
N LEU A 280 -8.69 -16.82 -4.35
CA LEU A 280 -8.27 -16.06 -5.52
C LEU A 280 -7.53 -14.77 -5.12
N ASN A 281 -8.13 -13.97 -4.25
CA ASN A 281 -7.57 -12.69 -3.82
C ASN A 281 -6.22 -12.87 -3.09
N ARG A 282 -6.07 -13.90 -2.26
CA ARG A 282 -4.80 -14.20 -1.58
C ARG A 282 -3.69 -14.58 -2.57
N ILE A 283 -4.01 -15.40 -3.58
CA ILE A 283 -3.05 -15.80 -4.62
C ILE A 283 -2.63 -14.58 -5.44
N GLN A 284 -3.57 -13.77 -5.90
CA GLN A 284 -3.26 -12.55 -6.66
C GLN A 284 -2.44 -11.56 -5.83
N MET A 285 -2.75 -11.41 -4.55
CA MET A 285 -2.06 -10.47 -3.67
C MET A 285 -0.56 -10.77 -3.53
N LEU A 286 -0.14 -12.03 -3.57
CA LEU A 286 1.29 -12.40 -3.52
C LEU A 286 2.08 -11.75 -4.66
N PHE A 287 1.57 -11.83 -5.89
CA PHE A 287 2.23 -11.25 -7.06
C PHE A 287 2.10 -9.72 -7.09
N VAL A 288 0.93 -9.20 -6.74
CA VAL A 288 0.68 -7.75 -6.67
C VAL A 288 1.60 -7.08 -5.65
N MET A 289 1.89 -7.70 -4.50
CA MET A 289 2.82 -7.17 -3.51
C MET A 289 4.24 -7.01 -4.06
N ILE A 290 4.71 -7.94 -4.90
CA ILE A 290 6.03 -7.83 -5.56
C ILE A 290 6.02 -6.63 -6.51
N VAL A 291 4.97 -6.47 -7.32
CA VAL A 291 4.82 -5.32 -8.22
C VAL A 291 4.75 -4.01 -7.45
N MET A 292 4.04 -3.98 -6.32
CA MET A 292 4.00 -2.80 -5.43
C MET A 292 5.37 -2.47 -4.85
N GLY A 293 6.17 -3.47 -4.47
CA GLY A 293 7.55 -3.28 -4.04
C GLY A 293 8.42 -2.68 -5.15
N ILE A 294 8.24 -3.12 -6.41
CA ILE A 294 8.90 -2.54 -7.58
C ILE A 294 8.50 -1.08 -7.75
N THR A 295 7.22 -0.75 -7.67
CA THR A 295 6.73 0.62 -7.82
C THR A 295 7.20 1.54 -6.68
N MET A 296 7.28 1.03 -5.45
CA MET A 296 7.86 1.76 -4.32
C MET A 296 9.35 2.06 -4.52
N GLY A 297 10.09 1.13 -5.16
CA GLY A 297 11.48 1.36 -5.55
C GLY A 297 11.62 2.34 -6.73
N MET A 298 10.69 2.29 -7.68
CA MET A 298 10.66 3.16 -8.85
C MET A 298 10.33 4.62 -8.48
N GLN A 299 9.49 4.85 -7.47
CA GLN A 299 9.00 6.17 -7.06
C GLN A 299 10.11 7.20 -6.83
N PRO A 300 11.13 6.98 -5.98
CA PRO A 300 12.20 7.96 -5.75
C PRO A 300 13.06 8.19 -7.00
N ILE A 301 13.31 7.15 -7.81
CA ILE A 301 14.09 7.25 -9.03
C ILE A 301 13.35 8.13 -10.05
N THR A 302 12.07 7.88 -10.25
CA THR A 302 11.21 8.63 -11.17
C THR A 302 11.04 10.07 -10.71
N GLY A 303 10.70 10.29 -9.44
CA GLY A 303 10.47 11.62 -8.87
C GLY A 303 11.71 12.50 -8.94
N TYR A 304 12.88 11.96 -8.55
CA TYR A 304 14.17 12.68 -8.63
C TYR A 304 14.52 13.08 -10.08
N ASN A 305 14.50 12.11 -11.01
CA ASN A 305 14.87 12.37 -12.41
C ASN A 305 13.86 13.27 -13.11
N TYR A 306 12.57 13.22 -12.72
CA TYR A 306 11.56 14.15 -13.21
C TYR A 306 11.83 15.57 -12.71
N GLY A 307 12.13 15.74 -11.42
CA GLY A 307 12.52 17.03 -10.83
C GLY A 307 13.80 17.62 -11.45
N ALA A 308 14.78 16.76 -11.78
CA ALA A 308 16.03 17.12 -12.44
C ALA A 308 15.89 17.30 -13.97
N GLN A 309 14.70 17.12 -14.53
CA GLN A 309 14.42 17.20 -15.99
C GLN A 309 15.19 16.15 -16.83
N HIS A 310 15.65 15.06 -16.24
CA HIS A 310 16.33 13.95 -16.92
C HIS A 310 15.28 12.98 -17.53
N PHE A 311 14.52 13.46 -18.52
CA PHE A 311 13.37 12.72 -19.07
C PHE A 311 13.71 11.37 -19.70
N ASP A 312 14.89 11.20 -20.28
CA ASP A 312 15.32 9.90 -20.83
C ASP A 312 15.49 8.85 -19.72
N ARG A 313 15.99 9.27 -18.56
CA ARG A 313 16.08 8.39 -17.37
C ARG A 313 14.70 8.05 -16.84
N VAL A 314 13.77 9.02 -16.82
CA VAL A 314 12.36 8.80 -16.44
C VAL A 314 11.71 7.77 -17.35
N LYS A 315 11.86 7.90 -18.70
CA LYS A 315 11.36 6.94 -19.68
C LYS A 315 11.94 5.54 -19.47
N ARG A 316 13.26 5.46 -19.27
CA ARG A 316 13.94 4.19 -19.02
C ARG A 316 13.47 3.52 -17.72
N THR A 317 13.28 4.30 -16.65
CA THR A 317 12.73 3.80 -15.38
C THR A 317 11.33 3.22 -15.57
N LEU A 318 10.44 3.96 -16.28
CA LEU A 318 9.10 3.49 -16.59
C LEU A 318 9.11 2.21 -17.43
N LYS A 319 9.92 2.17 -18.50
CA LYS A 319 10.02 0.96 -19.36
C LYS A 319 10.46 -0.26 -18.56
N LEU A 320 11.50 -0.12 -17.74
CA LEU A 320 11.99 -1.23 -16.91
C LEU A 320 10.95 -1.62 -15.83
N GLY A 321 10.28 -0.65 -15.23
CA GLY A 321 9.20 -0.91 -14.27
C GLY A 321 8.04 -1.69 -14.89
N ILE A 322 7.55 -1.27 -16.08
CA ILE A 322 6.50 -1.96 -16.82
C ILE A 322 6.96 -3.39 -17.18
N THR A 323 8.17 -3.54 -17.71
CA THR A 323 8.70 -4.87 -18.08
C THR A 323 8.77 -5.78 -16.85
N ALA A 324 9.31 -5.30 -15.73
CA ALA A 324 9.40 -6.08 -14.51
C ALA A 324 8.01 -6.43 -13.94
N GLY A 325 7.09 -5.46 -13.91
CA GLY A 325 5.70 -5.68 -13.48
C GLY A 325 4.99 -6.72 -14.34
N CYS A 326 5.09 -6.60 -15.68
CA CYS A 326 4.51 -7.59 -16.60
C CYS A 326 5.12 -8.98 -16.44
N ILE A 327 6.43 -9.10 -16.26
CA ILE A 327 7.10 -10.40 -16.03
C ILE A 327 6.50 -11.08 -14.79
N ILE A 328 6.41 -10.35 -13.66
CA ILE A 328 5.88 -10.92 -12.41
C ILE A 328 4.42 -11.34 -12.56
N THR A 329 3.58 -10.50 -13.14
CA THR A 329 2.15 -10.82 -13.30
C THR A 329 1.92 -11.89 -14.37
N THR A 330 2.73 -11.93 -15.43
CA THR A 330 2.69 -13.02 -16.42
C THR A 330 3.15 -14.34 -15.81
N LEU A 331 4.18 -14.36 -14.97
CA LEU A 331 4.56 -15.55 -14.21
C LEU A 331 3.40 -16.01 -13.31
N GLY A 332 2.75 -15.08 -12.62
CA GLY A 332 1.56 -15.39 -11.81
C GLY A 332 0.42 -15.99 -12.62
N PHE A 333 0.18 -15.47 -13.84
CA PHE A 333 -0.78 -16.02 -14.79
C PHE A 333 -0.41 -17.44 -15.22
N ILE A 334 0.82 -17.67 -15.71
CA ILE A 334 1.28 -18.97 -16.16
C ILE A 334 1.19 -20.02 -15.05
N ILE A 335 1.64 -19.67 -13.85
CA ILE A 335 1.62 -20.58 -12.70
C ILE A 335 0.18 -20.87 -12.27
N GLY A 336 -0.68 -19.86 -12.22
CA GLY A 336 -2.09 -20.02 -11.86
C GLY A 336 -2.90 -20.82 -12.87
N GLU A 337 -2.58 -20.73 -14.17
CA GLU A 337 -3.24 -21.52 -15.22
C GLU A 337 -2.75 -22.96 -15.28
N LEU A 338 -1.42 -23.18 -15.15
CA LEU A 338 -0.84 -24.52 -15.28
C LEU A 338 -1.06 -25.37 -14.03
N PHE A 339 -1.06 -24.75 -12.84
CA PHE A 339 -1.07 -25.46 -11.56
C PHE A 339 -2.15 -24.92 -10.58
N PRO A 340 -3.38 -24.64 -11.02
CA PRO A 340 -4.40 -24.02 -10.14
C PRO A 340 -4.71 -24.90 -8.93
N GLY A 341 -4.81 -26.21 -9.11
CA GLY A 341 -5.12 -27.17 -8.05
C GLY A 341 -4.07 -27.22 -6.94
N ILE A 342 -2.78 -27.00 -7.25
CA ILE A 342 -1.72 -26.95 -6.25
C ILE A 342 -1.91 -25.73 -5.35
N PHE A 343 -2.18 -24.57 -5.94
CA PHE A 343 -2.37 -23.33 -5.17
C PHE A 343 -3.67 -23.36 -4.35
N VAL A 344 -4.76 -23.81 -4.95
CA VAL A 344 -6.04 -23.91 -4.25
C VAL A 344 -5.98 -24.96 -3.15
N GLY A 345 -5.34 -26.14 -3.41
CA GLY A 345 -5.17 -27.21 -2.45
C GLY A 345 -4.31 -26.84 -1.22
N MET A 346 -3.52 -25.75 -1.29
CA MET A 346 -2.85 -25.20 -0.10
C MET A 346 -3.81 -24.57 0.92
N PHE A 347 -5.02 -24.23 0.50
CA PHE A 347 -6.00 -23.50 1.33
C PHE A 347 -7.17 -24.36 1.78
N THR A 348 -7.51 -25.42 1.04
CA THR A 348 -8.69 -26.24 1.32
C THR A 348 -8.57 -27.65 0.77
N ASP A 349 -9.12 -28.62 1.53
CA ASP A 349 -9.31 -30.02 1.12
C ASP A 349 -10.74 -30.30 0.66
N ASN A 350 -11.63 -29.31 0.73
CA ASN A 350 -13.04 -29.47 0.30
C ASN A 350 -13.10 -29.44 -1.23
N HIS A 351 -13.61 -30.53 -1.84
CA HIS A 351 -13.67 -30.70 -3.30
C HIS A 351 -14.52 -29.62 -3.98
N GLU A 352 -15.70 -29.30 -3.43
CA GLU A 352 -16.60 -28.30 -4.01
C GLU A 352 -15.96 -26.91 -4.03
N LEU A 353 -15.32 -26.51 -2.91
CA LEU A 353 -14.60 -25.24 -2.83
C LEU A 353 -13.38 -25.23 -3.75
N THR A 354 -12.71 -26.37 -3.91
CA THR A 354 -11.55 -26.51 -4.80
C THR A 354 -11.92 -26.29 -6.27
N ASP A 355 -13.06 -26.88 -6.71
CA ASP A 355 -13.54 -26.74 -8.07
C ASP A 355 -13.96 -25.28 -8.36
N GLU A 356 -14.74 -24.67 -7.47
CA GLU A 356 -15.18 -23.28 -7.59
C GLU A 356 -13.99 -22.30 -7.55
N ALA A 357 -13.04 -22.49 -6.62
CA ALA A 357 -11.85 -21.66 -6.51
C ALA A 357 -10.91 -21.82 -7.70
N THR A 358 -10.82 -23.03 -8.29
CA THR A 358 -10.03 -23.29 -9.50
C THR A 358 -10.63 -22.55 -10.70
N LEU A 359 -11.95 -22.59 -10.87
CA LEU A 359 -12.65 -21.84 -11.92
C LEU A 359 -12.50 -20.33 -11.73
N ALA A 360 -12.73 -19.84 -10.50
CA ALA A 360 -12.56 -18.44 -10.13
C ALA A 360 -11.12 -17.95 -10.40
N LEU A 361 -10.11 -18.77 -10.06
CA LEU A 361 -8.71 -18.45 -10.30
C LEU A 361 -8.41 -18.32 -11.79
N ARG A 362 -8.77 -19.31 -12.60
CA ARG A 362 -8.52 -19.28 -14.06
C ARG A 362 -9.16 -18.06 -14.72
N ILE A 363 -10.45 -17.80 -14.45
CA ILE A 363 -11.12 -16.64 -15.02
C ILE A 363 -10.51 -15.33 -14.47
N GLY A 364 -10.34 -15.24 -13.15
CA GLY A 364 -9.89 -14.01 -12.49
C GLY A 364 -8.49 -13.54 -12.86
N ILE A 365 -7.61 -14.45 -13.35
CA ILE A 365 -6.23 -14.10 -13.76
C ILE A 365 -6.06 -13.89 -15.26
N LEU A 366 -7.10 -14.00 -16.10
CA LEU A 366 -6.98 -13.87 -17.58
C LEU A 366 -6.28 -12.58 -18.02
N SER A 367 -6.57 -11.45 -17.36
CA SER A 367 -5.93 -10.17 -17.65
C SER A 367 -4.70 -9.88 -16.79
N PHE A 368 -4.27 -10.83 -15.95
CA PHE A 368 -3.17 -10.63 -15.02
C PHE A 368 -1.86 -10.17 -15.68
N PRO A 369 -1.49 -10.65 -16.89
CA PRO A 369 -0.30 -10.17 -17.60
C PRO A 369 -0.25 -8.64 -17.81
N VAL A 370 -1.38 -7.98 -17.94
CA VAL A 370 -1.44 -6.52 -18.14
C VAL A 370 -1.64 -5.72 -16.84
N VAL A 371 -2.03 -6.39 -15.75
CA VAL A 371 -2.24 -5.75 -14.43
C VAL A 371 -0.95 -5.13 -13.92
N GLY A 372 0.20 -5.80 -14.12
CA GLY A 372 1.51 -5.27 -13.74
C GLY A 372 1.82 -3.93 -14.41
N ALA A 373 1.56 -3.81 -15.71
CA ALA A 373 1.72 -2.57 -16.45
C ALA A 373 0.76 -1.48 -15.94
N GLN A 374 -0.50 -1.82 -15.72
CA GLN A 374 -1.52 -0.88 -15.23
C GLN A 374 -1.13 -0.29 -13.87
N ILE A 375 -0.68 -1.11 -12.92
CA ILE A 375 -0.20 -0.66 -11.61
C ILE A 375 1.00 0.26 -11.77
N VAL A 376 2.00 -0.13 -12.56
CA VAL A 376 3.22 0.66 -12.78
C VAL A 376 2.91 2.01 -13.44
N ILE A 377 2.03 2.06 -14.44
CA ILE A 377 1.64 3.31 -15.12
C ILE A 377 0.92 4.25 -14.15
N THR A 378 0.01 3.73 -13.34
CA THR A 378 -0.71 4.52 -12.33
C THR A 378 0.25 5.14 -11.30
N GLN A 379 1.16 4.32 -10.77
CA GLN A 379 2.19 4.75 -9.82
C GLN A 379 3.22 5.70 -10.46
N PHE A 380 3.50 5.55 -11.74
CA PHE A 380 4.34 6.49 -12.47
C PHE A 380 3.76 7.90 -12.47
N PHE A 381 2.47 8.08 -12.81
CA PHE A 381 1.84 9.40 -12.77
C PHE A 381 1.82 9.99 -11.36
N GLN A 382 1.65 9.17 -10.34
CA GLN A 382 1.77 9.58 -8.94
C GLN A 382 3.19 10.05 -8.63
N SER A 383 4.22 9.30 -9.06
CA SER A 383 5.64 9.59 -8.79
C SER A 383 6.14 10.88 -9.45
N ILE A 384 5.52 11.33 -10.54
CA ILE A 384 5.82 12.61 -11.19
C ILE A 384 4.90 13.76 -10.73
N GLY A 385 4.10 13.53 -9.67
CA GLY A 385 3.21 14.54 -9.09
C GLY A 385 1.94 14.84 -9.89
N LYS A 386 1.62 14.06 -10.95
CA LYS A 386 0.39 14.24 -11.73
C LYS A 386 -0.81 13.56 -11.06
N ALA A 387 -1.19 14.09 -9.89
CA ALA A 387 -2.21 13.53 -9.01
C ALA A 387 -3.55 13.28 -9.72
N ARG A 388 -4.06 14.24 -10.51
CA ARG A 388 -5.36 14.11 -11.21
C ARG A 388 -5.40 12.89 -12.14
N ILE A 389 -4.31 12.63 -12.87
CA ILE A 389 -4.22 11.48 -13.78
C ILE A 389 -4.15 10.19 -12.97
N SER A 390 -3.33 10.16 -11.92
CA SER A 390 -3.22 8.99 -11.05
C SER A 390 -4.55 8.65 -10.36
N ILE A 391 -5.28 9.65 -9.83
CA ILE A 391 -6.62 9.46 -9.25
C ILE A 391 -7.58 8.89 -10.30
N PHE A 392 -7.63 9.49 -11.48
CA PHE A 392 -8.51 9.02 -12.54
C PHE A 392 -8.23 7.57 -12.94
N LEU A 393 -6.95 7.19 -13.11
CA LEU A 393 -6.57 5.81 -13.46
C LEU A 393 -6.90 4.82 -12.34
N SER A 394 -6.72 5.22 -11.09
CA SER A 394 -7.08 4.38 -9.94
C SER A 394 -8.59 4.16 -9.82
N LEU A 395 -9.37 5.24 -10.00
CA LEU A 395 -10.82 5.19 -9.91
C LEU A 395 -11.46 4.51 -11.14
N SER A 396 -10.91 4.70 -12.34
CA SER A 396 -11.47 4.11 -13.55
C SER A 396 -11.56 2.59 -13.47
N ARG A 397 -10.53 1.92 -12.96
CA ARG A 397 -10.53 0.48 -12.75
C ARG A 397 -11.67 0.04 -11.85
N GLN A 398 -11.86 0.70 -10.73
CA GLN A 398 -12.78 0.27 -9.68
C GLN A 398 -14.22 0.75 -9.94
N LEU A 399 -14.41 2.03 -10.22
CA LEU A 399 -15.74 2.63 -10.31
C LEU A 399 -16.32 2.64 -11.73
N LEU A 400 -15.47 2.83 -12.77
CA LEU A 400 -15.95 2.93 -14.14
C LEU A 400 -16.06 1.55 -14.82
N PHE A 401 -15.25 0.58 -14.43
CA PHE A 401 -15.23 -0.72 -15.10
C PHE A 401 -15.67 -1.87 -14.20
N LEU A 402 -15.09 -2.02 -12.99
CA LEU A 402 -15.40 -3.16 -12.15
C LEU A 402 -16.82 -3.08 -11.58
N LEU A 403 -17.22 -1.93 -11.05
CA LEU A 403 -18.53 -1.78 -10.41
C LEU A 403 -19.70 -1.95 -11.42
N PRO A 404 -19.67 -1.35 -12.63
CA PRO A 404 -20.66 -1.68 -13.67
C PRO A 404 -20.59 -3.14 -14.13
N GLY A 405 -19.39 -3.71 -14.29
CA GLY A 405 -19.24 -5.13 -14.63
C GLY A 405 -19.96 -6.03 -13.62
N LEU A 406 -19.75 -5.80 -12.32
CA LEU A 406 -20.42 -6.50 -11.23
C LEU A 406 -21.94 -6.22 -11.14
N ALA A 407 -22.41 -5.12 -11.69
CA ALA A 407 -23.84 -4.82 -11.74
C ALA A 407 -24.54 -5.51 -12.93
N PHE A 408 -23.89 -5.52 -14.10
CA PHE A 408 -24.54 -5.95 -15.35
C PHE A 408 -24.24 -7.39 -15.76
N LEU A 409 -23.06 -7.96 -15.48
CA LEU A 409 -22.71 -9.32 -15.92
C LEU A 409 -23.38 -10.44 -15.10
N PRO A 410 -23.47 -10.37 -13.76
CA PRO A 410 -24.03 -11.45 -12.96
C PRO A 410 -25.50 -11.79 -13.27
N PRO A 411 -26.39 -10.84 -13.62
CA PRO A 411 -27.75 -11.17 -14.03
C PRO A 411 -27.86 -12.08 -15.26
N PHE A 412 -26.83 -12.07 -16.15
CA PHE A 412 -26.83 -12.87 -17.39
C PHE A 412 -26.01 -14.16 -17.27
N TYR A 413 -24.93 -14.13 -16.48
CA TYR A 413 -23.94 -15.22 -16.40
C TYR A 413 -23.81 -15.81 -14.97
N GLY A 414 -24.67 -15.43 -14.03
CA GLY A 414 -24.60 -15.92 -12.66
C GLY A 414 -23.26 -15.59 -11.98
N VAL A 415 -22.72 -16.55 -11.23
CA VAL A 415 -21.44 -16.39 -10.51
C VAL A 415 -20.26 -16.15 -11.47
N GLU A 416 -20.25 -16.77 -12.64
CA GLU A 416 -19.22 -16.56 -13.65
C GLU A 416 -19.18 -15.09 -14.11
N GLY A 417 -20.32 -14.41 -14.17
CA GLY A 417 -20.40 -12.99 -14.44
C GLY A 417 -19.64 -12.13 -13.43
N VAL A 418 -19.58 -12.56 -12.16
CA VAL A 418 -18.75 -11.91 -11.15
C VAL A 418 -17.28 -12.12 -11.46
N TRP A 419 -16.88 -13.37 -11.79
CA TRP A 419 -15.50 -13.70 -12.13
C TRP A 419 -15.02 -12.95 -13.38
N PHE A 420 -15.81 -12.89 -14.43
CA PHE A 420 -15.49 -12.17 -15.68
C PHE A 420 -15.41 -10.65 -15.51
N SER A 421 -16.12 -10.08 -14.54
CA SER A 421 -16.08 -8.63 -14.26
C SER A 421 -14.65 -8.16 -13.89
N MET A 422 -13.86 -9.00 -13.22
CA MET A 422 -12.51 -8.66 -12.77
C MET A 422 -11.53 -8.50 -13.95
N PRO A 423 -11.28 -9.54 -14.78
CA PRO A 423 -10.35 -9.42 -15.90
C PRO A 423 -10.82 -8.41 -16.94
N LEU A 424 -12.12 -8.24 -17.16
CA LEU A 424 -12.65 -7.23 -18.06
C LEU A 424 -12.30 -5.82 -17.57
N SER A 425 -12.49 -5.55 -16.28
CA SER A 425 -12.14 -4.25 -15.68
C SER A 425 -10.64 -3.98 -15.74
N ASP A 426 -9.80 -4.99 -15.52
CA ASP A 426 -8.35 -4.86 -15.58
C ASP A 426 -7.87 -4.58 -17.00
N ALA A 427 -8.40 -5.25 -18.01
CA ALA A 427 -8.09 -5.05 -19.41
C ALA A 427 -8.47 -3.63 -19.88
N LEU A 428 -9.69 -3.17 -19.53
CA LEU A 428 -10.16 -1.83 -19.85
C LEU A 428 -9.35 -0.75 -19.13
N ALA A 429 -9.04 -0.96 -17.84
CA ALA A 429 -8.19 -0.04 -17.09
C ALA A 429 -6.77 0.06 -17.66
N PHE A 430 -6.20 -1.06 -18.08
CA PHE A 430 -4.92 -1.06 -18.77
C PHE A 430 -4.97 -0.29 -20.10
N ALA A 431 -6.01 -0.50 -20.92
CA ALA A 431 -6.20 0.24 -22.18
C ALA A 431 -6.24 1.75 -21.95
N VAL A 432 -7.03 2.19 -20.95
CA VAL A 432 -7.10 3.61 -20.57
C VAL A 432 -5.75 4.12 -20.07
N ALA A 433 -5.05 3.36 -19.22
CA ALA A 433 -3.73 3.74 -18.71
C ALA A 433 -2.70 3.88 -19.85
N ALA A 434 -2.68 2.94 -20.80
CA ALA A 434 -1.81 2.98 -21.96
C ALA A 434 -2.10 4.17 -22.88
N LEU A 435 -3.39 4.46 -23.16
CA LEU A 435 -3.81 5.63 -23.94
C LEU A 435 -3.41 6.95 -23.27
N MET A 436 -3.65 7.07 -21.94
CA MET A 436 -3.25 8.25 -21.18
C MET A 436 -1.73 8.46 -21.19
N LEU A 437 -0.98 7.36 -21.07
CA LEU A 437 0.49 7.38 -21.15
C LEU A 437 0.95 7.84 -22.54
N ALA A 438 0.40 7.28 -23.62
CA ALA A 438 0.72 7.63 -24.99
C ALA A 438 0.39 9.10 -25.29
N TYR A 439 -0.78 9.58 -24.85
CA TYR A 439 -1.19 10.98 -24.97
C TYR A 439 -0.22 11.92 -24.24
N HIS A 440 0.17 11.56 -23.01
CA HIS A 440 1.11 12.34 -22.22
C HIS A 440 2.49 12.45 -22.88
N TYR A 441 3.00 11.34 -23.46
CA TYR A 441 4.25 11.36 -24.21
C TYR A 441 4.17 12.22 -25.47
N LYS A 442 3.09 12.11 -26.26
CA LYS A 442 2.90 12.89 -27.48
C LYS A 442 2.86 14.41 -27.19
N LYS A 443 2.13 14.81 -26.13
CA LYS A 443 2.00 16.22 -25.75
C LYS A 443 3.33 16.83 -25.26
N LYS A 444 4.14 16.06 -24.54
CA LYS A 444 5.44 16.51 -24.01
C LYS A 444 6.53 16.57 -25.07
N MET A 445 6.46 15.73 -26.10
CA MET A 445 7.35 15.82 -27.26
C MET A 445 7.05 17.02 -28.17
N SER A 446 5.83 17.58 -28.13
CA SER A 446 5.43 18.77 -28.86
C SER A 446 5.76 20.10 -28.17
N GLY A 447 6.50 20.08 -27.05
CA GLY A 447 7.07 21.31 -26.44
C GLY A 447 6.10 22.21 -25.68
N THR A 448 4.83 21.85 -25.50
CA THR A 448 3.76 22.77 -25.06
C THR A 448 3.53 22.84 -23.54
N ASP A 449 4.19 22.01 -22.71
CA ASP A 449 3.83 21.89 -21.27
C ASP A 449 5.02 22.03 -20.29
N LEU A 450 5.89 23.02 -20.52
CA LEU A 450 7.01 23.31 -19.61
C LEU A 450 6.70 24.35 -18.51
N ARG A 451 5.46 24.79 -18.35
CA ARG A 451 5.10 25.90 -17.45
C ARG A 451 3.93 25.61 -16.52
N THR A 452 3.89 24.50 -15.81
CA THR A 452 2.98 24.40 -14.64
C THR A 452 3.42 23.26 -13.72
N VAL A 453 4.35 23.53 -12.84
CA VAL A 453 4.40 22.99 -11.46
C VAL A 453 4.98 24.09 -10.57
#